data_1e3b447ac243c4e08020832ff98c835f
#
_entry.id   1e3b447ac243c4e08020832ff98c835f
#
_cell.length_a   1.000
_cell.length_b   1.000
_cell.length_c   1.000
_cell.angle_alpha   90.00
_cell.angle_beta   90.00
_cell.angle_gamma   90.00
#
_symmetry.space_group_name_H-M   'P 1'
#
loop_
_entity.id
_entity.type
_entity.pdbx_description
1 polymer ?
#
loop_
_entity_poly.entity_id
_entity_poly.type
_entity_poly.pdbx_seq_one_letter_code
_entity_poly.pdbx_strand_id
1 'polypeptide(L)'
;EIWANQNWVGKAPGDPFVVRGGYNCRHRWRPYFDEDDDTPDTSIEQQEETPKQRMDLTGVAGDSGVIRAAETIMSDTVDPLALRVANKLPKPKEIVSRKNGGLYEAYPKKLTTDIRATDRDVHAVTAHEYGHHVDYEIAQVDGYPRLRAWSESDSGFAEAFKQDRKHNNIVATKTRNEVTYNLMNELFAKDNSGSWDWETNPYDGNLCDILDALALGNARNNFRGFGHAVSYWSRKGAKEKECFANMFSLYGTVNWPKVERIAPNMSRLFVRKLQEIVDDG
;
A
#
# COMPACT_ATOMS: atom_id res chain seq x y z
N GLU A 1 32.50 0.36 -12.47
CA GLU A 1 33.42 -0.58 -11.80
C GLU A 1 33.50 -0.39 -10.29
N ILE A 2 33.50 0.86 -9.77
CA ILE A 2 33.58 1.14 -8.33
C ILE A 2 32.40 0.52 -7.58
N TRP A 3 31.18 0.59 -8.12
CA TRP A 3 29.99 0.02 -7.50
C TRP A 3 30.08 -1.50 -7.35
N ALA A 4 30.55 -2.19 -8.37
CA ALA A 4 30.62 -3.66 -8.37
C ALA A 4 31.51 -4.20 -7.24
N ASN A 5 32.55 -3.44 -6.87
CA ASN A 5 33.53 -3.83 -5.86
C ASN A 5 33.15 -3.40 -4.42
N GLN A 6 32.07 -2.62 -4.26
CA GLN A 6 31.58 -2.25 -2.93
C GLN A 6 30.75 -3.38 -2.33
N ASN A 7 31.03 -3.73 -1.08
CA ASN A 7 30.31 -4.77 -0.37
C ASN A 7 29.86 -4.27 1.00
N TRP A 8 28.56 -4.13 1.17
CA TRP A 8 27.94 -3.74 2.45
C TRP A 8 26.62 -4.48 2.66
N VAL A 9 26.18 -4.54 3.90
CA VAL A 9 24.91 -5.18 4.26
C VAL A 9 23.75 -4.46 3.55
N GLY A 10 22.91 -5.22 2.83
CA GLY A 10 21.77 -4.70 2.08
C GLY A 10 22.06 -4.27 0.64
N LYS A 11 23.30 -4.40 0.15
CA LYS A 11 23.58 -4.18 -1.28
C LYS A 11 22.90 -5.27 -2.12
N ALA A 12 22.02 -4.86 -3.03
CA ALA A 12 21.46 -5.77 -4.03
C ALA A 12 22.50 -6.05 -5.13
N PRO A 13 22.66 -7.30 -5.60
CA PRO A 13 23.53 -7.63 -6.73
C PRO A 13 22.96 -7.03 -8.02
N GLY A 14 23.82 -6.50 -8.87
CA GLY A 14 23.46 -6.00 -10.20
C GLY A 14 24.04 -4.64 -10.54
N ASP A 15 23.64 -4.15 -11.70
CA ASP A 15 24.06 -2.85 -12.21
C ASP A 15 23.39 -1.73 -11.39
N PRO A 16 24.14 -0.72 -10.91
CA PRO A 16 23.60 0.40 -10.12
C PRO A 16 22.58 1.26 -10.88
N PHE A 17 22.60 1.25 -12.21
CA PHE A 17 21.60 1.93 -13.03
C PHE A 17 20.27 1.17 -13.10
N VAL A 18 20.29 -0.14 -12.84
CA VAL A 18 19.10 -1.02 -12.81
C VAL A 18 18.66 -1.29 -11.38
N VAL A 19 19.63 -1.49 -10.47
CA VAL A 19 19.39 -1.78 -9.05
C VAL A 19 19.80 -0.57 -8.22
N ARG A 20 18.85 0.31 -7.91
CA ARG A 20 19.07 1.59 -7.22
C ARG A 20 19.28 1.44 -5.71
N GLY A 21 20.25 0.63 -5.29
CA GLY A 21 20.57 0.43 -3.89
C GLY A 21 19.70 -0.63 -3.21
N GLY A 22 19.92 -0.83 -1.91
CA GLY A 22 19.17 -1.77 -1.10
C GLY A 22 17.91 -1.18 -0.49
N TYR A 23 17.29 -1.93 0.39
CA TYR A 23 16.10 -1.55 1.15
C TYR A 23 16.27 -0.18 1.83
N ASN A 24 15.34 0.74 1.61
CA ASN A 24 15.36 2.13 2.09
C ASN A 24 16.45 3.05 1.50
N CYS A 25 17.03 2.73 0.36
CA CYS A 25 17.97 3.64 -0.29
C CYS A 25 17.25 4.89 -0.82
N ARG A 26 17.45 6.03 -0.18
CA ARG A 26 16.89 7.34 -0.57
C ARG A 26 17.85 8.16 -1.43
N HIS A 27 18.94 7.57 -1.91
CA HIS A 27 19.93 8.27 -2.74
C HIS A 27 19.35 8.60 -4.10
N ARG A 28 19.46 9.86 -4.49
CA ARG A 28 19.19 10.30 -5.86
C ARG A 28 20.48 10.37 -6.62
N TRP A 29 20.56 9.67 -7.74
CA TRP A 29 21.67 9.81 -8.67
C TRP A 29 21.57 11.15 -9.37
N ARG A 30 22.62 11.98 -9.28
CA ARG A 30 22.82 13.13 -10.16
C ARG A 30 23.88 12.74 -11.18
N PRO A 31 23.68 12.98 -12.47
CA PRO A 31 24.76 12.83 -13.43
C PRO A 31 25.88 13.82 -13.06
N TYR A 32 27.06 13.30 -12.82
CA TYR A 32 28.27 14.10 -12.66
C TYR A 32 28.92 14.21 -14.03
N PHE A 33 29.03 15.43 -14.54
CA PHE A 33 29.79 15.72 -15.74
C PHE A 33 31.13 16.27 -15.28
N ASP A 34 32.22 15.55 -15.55
CA ASP A 34 33.58 16.07 -15.40
C ASP A 34 33.75 17.21 -16.42
N GLU A 35 33.49 18.44 -15.99
CA GLU A 35 34.16 19.60 -16.55
C GLU A 35 35.36 19.81 -15.65
N ASP A 36 36.56 19.78 -16.25
CA ASP A 36 37.87 19.91 -15.64
C ASP A 36 37.92 21.05 -14.59
N ASP A 37 37.56 20.76 -13.36
CA ASP A 37 37.73 21.70 -12.23
C ASP A 37 38.34 20.95 -11.02
N ASP A 38 39.63 21.17 -10.84
CA ASP A 38 40.47 20.61 -9.76
C ASP A 38 40.16 21.22 -8.36
N THR A 39 39.00 21.77 -8.13
CA THR A 39 38.61 22.24 -6.80
C THR A 39 37.81 21.18 -6.08
N PRO A 40 38.27 20.66 -4.93
CA PRO A 40 37.44 19.81 -4.10
C PRO A 40 36.27 20.66 -3.55
N ASP A 41 35.08 20.45 -4.13
CA ASP A 41 33.84 21.02 -3.59
C ASP A 41 33.57 20.40 -2.19
N THR A 42 34.01 21.10 -1.14
CA THR A 42 33.77 20.76 0.25
C THR A 42 32.37 21.16 0.72
N SER A 43 31.53 21.68 -0.16
CA SER A 43 30.12 21.94 0.13
C SER A 43 29.32 20.64 0.02
N ILE A 44 29.50 19.72 0.94
CA ILE A 44 28.46 18.76 1.29
C ILE A 44 27.37 19.63 1.93
N GLU A 45 26.48 20.17 1.12
CA GLU A 45 25.21 20.66 1.61
C GLU A 45 24.60 19.51 2.42
N GLN A 46 24.66 19.63 3.74
CA GLN A 46 23.84 18.82 4.63
C GLN A 46 22.40 19.10 4.16
N GLN A 47 21.88 18.20 3.32
CA GLN A 47 20.45 18.22 3.05
C GLN A 47 19.80 18.04 4.41
N GLU A 48 19.25 19.14 4.94
CA GLU A 48 18.36 19.08 6.12
C GLU A 48 17.40 17.92 5.85
N GLU A 49 17.53 16.86 6.64
CA GLU A 49 16.55 15.76 6.60
C GLU A 49 15.21 16.40 6.89
N THR A 50 14.35 16.47 5.88
CA THR A 50 12.97 16.93 6.08
C THR A 50 12.41 16.10 7.23
N PRO A 51 11.94 16.74 8.31
CA PRO A 51 11.53 16.01 9.50
C PRO A 51 10.55 14.92 9.12
N LYS A 52 10.85 13.69 9.54
CA LYS A 52 10.02 12.50 9.21
C LYS A 52 8.60 12.81 9.66
N GLN A 53 7.68 12.87 8.71
CA GLN A 53 6.29 13.14 9.02
C GLN A 53 5.75 12.03 9.92
N ARG A 54 5.07 12.42 11.00
CA ARG A 54 4.49 11.49 11.97
C ARG A 54 2.96 11.49 11.84
N MET A 55 2.36 10.34 12.09
CA MET A 55 0.93 10.23 12.29
C MET A 55 0.53 10.92 13.60
N ASP A 56 -0.52 11.73 13.54
CA ASP A 56 -1.11 12.38 14.71
C ASP A 56 -2.50 11.79 15.00
N LEU A 57 -2.61 11.03 16.08
CA LEU A 57 -3.87 10.48 16.58
C LEU A 57 -4.33 11.15 17.90
N THR A 58 -3.86 12.33 18.19
CA THR A 58 -4.30 13.11 19.36
C THR A 58 -5.81 13.28 19.36
N GLY A 59 -6.45 13.00 20.50
CA GLY A 59 -7.90 13.11 20.68
C GLY A 59 -8.71 11.88 20.24
N VAL A 60 -8.07 10.85 19.67
CA VAL A 60 -8.75 9.58 19.37
C VAL A 60 -9.01 8.81 20.66
N ALA A 61 -10.21 8.25 20.82
CA ALA A 61 -10.56 7.41 21.97
C ALA A 61 -9.94 6.00 21.86
N GLY A 62 -9.62 5.38 23.00
CA GLY A 62 -9.07 4.02 23.07
C GLY A 62 -7.97 3.88 24.10
N ASP A 63 -7.34 2.73 24.16
CA ASP A 63 -6.15 2.50 25.01
C ASP A 63 -4.96 3.28 24.47
N SER A 64 -4.30 4.04 25.34
CA SER A 64 -3.18 4.91 24.95
C SER A 64 -1.98 4.14 24.39
N GLY A 65 -1.78 2.88 24.78
CA GLY A 65 -0.75 2.01 24.23
C GLY A 65 -1.08 1.57 22.81
N VAL A 66 -2.36 1.26 22.56
CA VAL A 66 -2.87 0.90 21.23
C VAL A 66 -2.74 2.08 20.26
N ILE A 67 -3.13 3.29 20.71
CA ILE A 67 -3.06 4.51 19.90
C ILE A 67 -1.60 4.80 19.53
N ARG A 68 -0.68 4.82 20.50
CA ARG A 68 0.76 5.03 20.24
C ARG A 68 1.35 3.99 19.28
N ALA A 69 0.96 2.72 19.42
CA ALA A 69 1.41 1.68 18.50
C ALA A 69 0.91 1.94 17.09
N ALA A 70 -0.36 2.31 16.92
CA ALA A 70 -0.92 2.67 15.61
C ALA A 70 -0.21 3.90 15.01
N GLU A 71 0.06 4.96 15.79
CA GLU A 71 0.84 6.12 15.36
C GLU A 71 2.24 5.72 14.87
N THR A 72 2.93 4.86 15.62
CA THR A 72 4.26 4.38 15.26
C THR A 72 4.21 3.58 13.97
N ILE A 73 3.30 2.60 13.87
CA ILE A 73 3.13 1.77 12.70
C ILE A 73 2.85 2.64 11.47
N MET A 74 1.87 3.52 11.54
CA MET A 74 1.52 4.42 10.43
C MET A 74 2.70 5.31 10.03
N SER A 75 3.40 5.88 10.99
CA SER A 75 4.55 6.76 10.75
C SER A 75 5.75 6.05 10.12
N ASP A 76 5.91 4.77 10.40
CA ASP A 76 7.05 3.97 9.94
C ASP A 76 6.79 3.26 8.61
N THR A 77 5.54 2.96 8.29
CA THR A 77 5.20 2.09 7.15
C THR A 77 4.45 2.78 6.02
N VAL A 78 3.69 3.83 6.32
CA VAL A 78 2.88 4.53 5.30
C VAL A 78 3.73 5.58 4.58
N ASP A 79 3.55 5.67 3.28
CA ASP A 79 4.22 6.67 2.44
C ASP A 79 3.94 8.10 2.91
N PRO A 80 4.92 9.03 2.84
CA PRO A 80 4.73 10.40 3.31
C PRO A 80 3.57 11.16 2.66
N LEU A 81 3.22 10.91 1.40
CA LEU A 81 2.05 11.53 0.77
C LEU A 81 0.75 10.99 1.38
N ALA A 82 0.63 9.67 1.48
CA ALA A 82 -0.53 9.03 2.09
C ALA A 82 -0.69 9.41 3.58
N LEU A 83 0.43 9.55 4.30
CA LEU A 83 0.43 10.00 5.69
C LEU A 83 -0.01 11.47 5.85
N ARG A 84 0.37 12.35 4.91
CA ARG A 84 -0.14 13.73 4.87
C ARG A 84 -1.65 13.76 4.69
N VAL A 85 -2.17 12.96 3.77
CA VAL A 85 -3.61 12.81 3.57
C VAL A 85 -4.30 12.33 4.85
N ALA A 86 -3.78 11.27 5.49
CA ALA A 86 -4.30 10.73 6.73
C ALA A 86 -4.35 11.77 7.87
N ASN A 87 -3.32 12.61 7.99
CA ASN A 87 -3.27 13.68 9.00
C ASN A 87 -4.20 14.87 8.68
N LYS A 88 -4.49 15.12 7.40
CA LYS A 88 -5.35 16.22 6.95
C LYS A 88 -6.84 15.89 7.09
N LEU A 89 -7.19 14.63 6.95
CA LEU A 89 -8.57 14.16 7.08
C LEU A 89 -9.00 14.02 8.54
N PRO A 90 -10.32 14.05 8.84
CA PRO A 90 -10.83 13.75 10.17
C PRO A 90 -10.33 12.39 10.67
N LYS A 91 -9.93 12.32 11.93
CA LYS A 91 -9.42 11.10 12.57
C LYS A 91 -10.53 10.09 12.88
N PRO A 92 -10.22 8.78 13.00
CA PRO A 92 -11.18 7.83 13.56
C PRO A 92 -11.60 8.27 14.96
N LYS A 93 -12.82 7.94 15.36
CA LYS A 93 -13.31 8.29 16.70
C LYS A 93 -12.72 7.39 17.78
N GLU A 94 -12.46 6.14 17.44
CA GLU A 94 -11.94 5.14 18.37
C GLU A 94 -10.98 4.19 17.67
N ILE A 95 -9.88 3.83 18.35
CA ILE A 95 -8.97 2.76 17.93
C ILE A 95 -8.88 1.74 19.06
N VAL A 96 -9.16 0.47 18.74
CA VAL A 96 -9.11 -0.65 19.68
C VAL A 96 -8.24 -1.78 19.18
N SER A 97 -7.68 -2.55 20.11
CA SER A 97 -6.96 -3.77 19.78
C SER A 97 -7.90 -4.98 19.80
N ARG A 98 -7.72 -5.84 18.80
CA ARG A 98 -8.39 -7.14 18.71
C ARG A 98 -7.37 -8.20 18.31
N LYS A 99 -7.50 -9.38 18.87
CA LYS A 99 -6.68 -10.53 18.46
C LYS A 99 -7.14 -11.06 17.10
N ASN A 100 -6.20 -11.28 16.20
CA ASN A 100 -6.37 -11.85 14.86
C ASN A 100 -7.21 -10.96 13.92
N GLY A 101 -6.53 -10.08 13.20
CA GLY A 101 -7.07 -9.30 12.09
C GLY A 101 -7.51 -7.88 12.44
N GLY A 102 -7.98 -7.17 11.43
CA GLY A 102 -8.46 -5.80 11.50
C GLY A 102 -9.91 -5.66 11.07
N LEU A 103 -10.48 -4.50 11.34
CA LEU A 103 -11.81 -4.10 10.87
C LEU A 103 -11.95 -2.59 10.99
N TYR A 104 -12.38 -1.94 9.93
CA TYR A 104 -12.87 -0.57 10.00
C TYR A 104 -14.41 -0.54 9.92
N GLU A 105 -15.03 0.12 10.90
CA GLU A 105 -16.45 0.37 10.95
C GLU A 105 -16.71 1.85 10.63
N ALA A 106 -17.27 2.14 9.45
CA ALA A 106 -17.52 3.51 8.99
C ALA A 106 -18.50 4.29 9.93
N TYR A 107 -19.29 3.57 10.70
CA TYR A 107 -20.09 4.11 11.79
C TYR A 107 -19.97 3.16 12.99
N PRO A 108 -19.44 3.62 14.11
CA PRO A 108 -19.15 5.00 14.54
C PRO A 108 -17.76 5.58 14.16
N LYS A 109 -17.11 5.14 13.12
CA LYS A 109 -15.72 5.47 12.73
C LYS A 109 -14.70 4.82 13.68
N LYS A 110 -14.86 3.53 13.87
CA LYS A 110 -14.03 2.73 14.75
C LYS A 110 -13.05 1.87 13.95
N LEU A 111 -11.79 1.98 14.30
CA LEU A 111 -10.72 1.16 13.74
C LEU A 111 -10.36 0.08 14.78
N THR A 112 -10.40 -1.16 14.34
CA THR A 112 -9.94 -2.31 15.12
C THR A 112 -8.68 -2.86 14.44
N THR A 113 -7.61 -3.10 15.20
CA THR A 113 -6.36 -3.64 14.67
C THR A 113 -5.71 -4.57 15.70
N ASP A 114 -4.92 -5.53 15.23
CA ASP A 114 -4.16 -6.42 16.10
C ASP A 114 -2.74 -5.90 16.30
N ILE A 115 -2.53 -5.08 17.30
CA ILE A 115 -1.21 -4.53 17.63
C ILE A 115 -0.34 -5.42 18.51
N ARG A 116 -0.86 -6.59 18.94
CA ARG A 116 -0.15 -7.52 19.82
C ARG A 116 0.62 -8.57 19.03
N ALA A 117 0.31 -8.74 17.76
CA ALA A 117 1.08 -9.64 16.92
C ALA A 117 2.49 -9.05 16.78
N THR A 118 3.48 -9.80 17.21
CA THR A 118 4.91 -9.48 17.01
C THR A 118 5.31 -9.65 15.55
N ASP A 119 4.38 -10.06 14.72
CA ASP A 119 4.58 -10.45 13.35
C ASP A 119 4.43 -9.24 12.42
N ARG A 120 5.19 -9.23 11.36
CA ARG A 120 5.28 -8.18 10.32
C ARG A 120 3.93 -7.82 9.70
N ASP A 121 2.94 -8.71 9.78
CA ASP A 121 1.60 -8.54 9.24
C ASP A 121 0.77 -7.45 9.93
N VAL A 122 1.08 -7.13 11.19
CA VAL A 122 0.39 -6.09 11.96
C VAL A 122 0.48 -4.74 11.28
N HIS A 123 1.65 -4.42 10.75
CA HIS A 123 1.89 -3.15 10.07
C HIS A 123 0.99 -3.02 8.83
N ALA A 124 0.93 -4.07 8.02
CA ALA A 124 0.10 -4.10 6.82
C ALA A 124 -1.40 -4.03 7.16
N VAL A 125 -1.85 -4.75 8.20
CA VAL A 125 -3.25 -4.73 8.66
C VAL A 125 -3.63 -3.35 9.18
N THR A 126 -2.82 -2.73 10.03
CA THR A 126 -3.13 -1.40 10.59
C THR A 126 -3.25 -0.34 9.49
N ALA A 127 -2.30 -0.31 8.55
CA ALA A 127 -2.32 0.60 7.42
C ALA A 127 -3.52 0.33 6.48
N HIS A 128 -3.87 -0.94 6.27
CA HIS A 128 -5.04 -1.34 5.48
C HIS A 128 -6.35 -0.83 6.09
N GLU A 129 -6.58 -1.09 7.38
CA GLU A 129 -7.81 -0.65 8.05
C GLU A 129 -7.89 0.90 8.11
N TYR A 130 -6.74 1.56 8.26
CA TYR A 130 -6.69 3.01 8.15
C TYR A 130 -6.98 3.49 6.72
N GLY A 131 -6.59 2.73 5.72
CA GLY A 131 -6.95 2.97 4.31
C GLY A 131 -8.45 2.98 4.07
N HIS A 132 -9.21 2.08 4.70
CA HIS A 132 -10.68 2.14 4.68
C HIS A 132 -11.20 3.42 5.31
N HIS A 133 -10.63 3.85 6.46
CA HIS A 133 -11.01 5.12 7.07
C HIS A 133 -10.79 6.30 6.13
N VAL A 134 -9.62 6.38 5.49
CA VAL A 134 -9.28 7.42 4.51
C VAL A 134 -10.27 7.42 3.34
N ASP A 135 -10.62 6.27 2.80
CA ASP A 135 -11.57 6.12 1.69
C ASP A 135 -12.95 6.72 2.02
N TYR A 136 -13.44 6.47 3.24
CA TYR A 136 -14.71 7.06 3.71
C TYR A 136 -14.61 8.56 4.00
N GLU A 137 -13.49 9.04 4.55
CA GLU A 137 -13.33 10.48 4.85
C GLU A 137 -13.16 11.31 3.56
N ILE A 138 -12.44 10.81 2.57
CA ILE A 138 -12.38 11.45 1.24
C ILE A 138 -13.78 11.59 0.65
N ALA A 139 -14.61 10.55 0.75
CA ALA A 139 -15.98 10.62 0.27
C ALA A 139 -16.79 11.72 0.96
N GLN A 140 -16.59 11.94 2.26
CA GLN A 140 -17.28 13.01 2.99
C GLN A 140 -16.81 14.40 2.54
N VAL A 141 -15.49 14.57 2.30
CA VAL A 141 -14.92 15.82 1.76
C VAL A 141 -15.48 16.11 0.38
N ASP A 142 -15.61 15.11 -0.48
CA ASP A 142 -16.18 15.24 -1.83
C ASP A 142 -17.73 15.35 -1.82
N GLY A 143 -18.38 15.38 -0.65
CA GLY A 143 -19.83 15.57 -0.53
C GLY A 143 -20.67 14.33 -0.84
N TYR A 144 -20.09 13.14 -0.88
CA TYR A 144 -20.83 11.90 -1.05
C TYR A 144 -21.67 11.53 0.19
N PRO A 145 -22.75 10.76 0.04
CA PRO A 145 -23.58 10.35 1.15
C PRO A 145 -22.79 9.64 2.25
N ARG A 146 -23.18 9.90 3.50
CA ARG A 146 -22.61 9.22 4.67
C ARG A 146 -22.68 7.70 4.48
N LEU A 147 -21.63 7.00 4.92
CA LEU A 147 -21.45 5.55 4.79
C LEU A 147 -21.18 5.04 3.36
N ARG A 148 -20.92 5.93 2.43
CA ARG A 148 -20.44 5.58 1.10
C ARG A 148 -18.95 5.88 1.01
N ALA A 149 -18.13 4.93 0.58
CA ALA A 149 -16.71 5.14 0.34
C ALA A 149 -16.50 5.88 -0.99
N TRP A 150 -15.40 6.61 -1.10
CA TRP A 150 -15.03 7.31 -2.34
C TRP A 150 -14.82 6.31 -3.48
N SER A 151 -14.11 5.21 -3.22
CA SER A 151 -13.83 4.17 -4.20
C SER A 151 -15.08 3.49 -4.78
N GLU A 152 -16.18 3.41 -4.02
CA GLU A 152 -17.47 2.85 -4.50
C GLU A 152 -18.43 3.90 -5.07
N SER A 153 -18.01 5.17 -5.06
CA SER A 153 -18.79 6.32 -5.53
C SER A 153 -18.61 6.56 -7.04
N ASP A 154 -19.16 7.65 -7.56
CA ASP A 154 -19.02 8.03 -8.97
C ASP A 154 -17.65 8.69 -9.27
N SER A 155 -16.64 8.35 -8.49
CA SER A 155 -15.26 8.83 -8.55
C SER A 155 -14.48 8.36 -9.79
N GLY A 156 -15.02 7.41 -10.53
CA GLY A 156 -14.31 6.74 -11.63
C GLY A 156 -13.49 5.52 -11.19
N PHE A 157 -13.33 5.27 -9.88
CA PHE A 157 -12.51 4.16 -9.37
C PHE A 157 -13.08 2.79 -9.76
N ALA A 158 -14.40 2.62 -9.71
CA ALA A 158 -15.08 1.40 -10.17
C ALA A 158 -14.91 1.16 -11.68
N GLU A 159 -14.84 2.22 -12.50
CA GLU A 159 -14.55 2.08 -13.92
C GLU A 159 -13.07 1.76 -14.17
N ALA A 160 -12.15 2.38 -13.42
CA ALA A 160 -10.73 2.03 -13.44
C ALA A 160 -10.51 0.55 -13.09
N PHE A 161 -11.21 0.04 -12.07
CA PHE A 161 -11.19 -1.38 -11.71
C PHE A 161 -11.60 -2.29 -12.88
N LYS A 162 -12.66 -1.94 -13.62
CA LYS A 162 -13.07 -2.72 -14.81
C LYS A 162 -12.03 -2.67 -15.93
N GLN A 163 -11.40 -1.49 -16.13
CA GLN A 163 -10.33 -1.34 -17.11
C GLN A 163 -9.10 -2.17 -16.74
N ASP A 164 -8.72 -2.22 -15.46
CA ASP A 164 -7.61 -3.04 -14.99
C ASP A 164 -7.88 -4.53 -15.13
N ARG A 165 -9.12 -4.97 -14.92
CA ARG A 165 -9.51 -6.36 -15.26
C ARG A 165 -9.34 -6.67 -16.74
N LYS A 166 -9.71 -5.75 -17.64
CA LYS A 166 -9.51 -5.91 -19.08
C LYS A 166 -8.02 -5.91 -19.43
N HIS A 167 -7.25 -4.99 -18.83
CA HIS A 167 -5.80 -4.89 -19.01
C HIS A 167 -5.11 -6.24 -18.73
N ASN A 168 -5.52 -6.92 -17.67
CA ASN A 168 -4.96 -8.22 -17.27
C ASN A 168 -5.66 -9.42 -17.95
N ASN A 169 -6.56 -9.22 -18.89
CA ASN A 169 -7.35 -10.30 -19.53
C ASN A 169 -8.18 -11.17 -18.55
N ILE A 170 -8.56 -10.64 -17.39
CA ILE A 170 -9.31 -11.35 -16.33
C ILE A 170 -10.85 -11.32 -16.59
N VAL A 171 -11.29 -10.98 -17.79
CA VAL A 171 -12.72 -10.82 -18.09
C VAL A 171 -13.43 -12.12 -18.45
N ALA A 172 -12.75 -13.04 -19.09
CA ALA A 172 -13.33 -14.31 -19.52
C ALA A 172 -13.29 -15.38 -18.42
N THR A 173 -14.43 -15.99 -18.10
CA THR A 173 -14.52 -16.99 -17.03
C THR A 173 -13.63 -18.22 -17.29
N LYS A 174 -13.51 -18.66 -18.55
CA LYS A 174 -12.72 -19.85 -18.93
C LYS A 174 -11.20 -19.68 -18.74
N THR A 175 -10.69 -18.48 -18.93
CA THR A 175 -9.24 -18.20 -18.85
C THR A 175 -8.82 -17.56 -17.54
N ARG A 176 -9.77 -17.19 -16.69
CA ARG A 176 -9.51 -16.44 -15.44
C ARG A 176 -8.52 -17.14 -14.53
N ASN A 177 -8.69 -18.44 -14.30
CA ASN A 177 -7.82 -19.20 -13.40
C ASN A 177 -6.38 -19.26 -13.92
N GLU A 178 -6.20 -19.49 -15.21
CA GLU A 178 -4.89 -19.55 -15.85
C GLU A 178 -4.19 -18.19 -15.82
N VAL A 179 -4.91 -17.13 -16.21
CA VAL A 179 -4.38 -15.76 -16.16
C VAL A 179 -4.01 -15.37 -14.74
N THR A 180 -4.85 -15.66 -13.74
CA THR A 180 -4.57 -15.37 -12.34
C THR A 180 -3.35 -16.14 -11.86
N TYR A 181 -3.21 -17.43 -12.22
CA TYR A 181 -2.06 -18.25 -11.88
C TYR A 181 -0.76 -17.69 -12.47
N ASN A 182 -0.79 -17.25 -13.74
CA ASN A 182 0.36 -16.65 -14.39
C ASN A 182 0.78 -15.33 -13.73
N LEU A 183 -0.19 -14.48 -13.40
CA LEU A 183 0.08 -13.24 -12.65
C LEU A 183 0.66 -13.54 -11.26
N MET A 184 0.16 -14.55 -10.56
CA MET A 184 0.72 -14.96 -9.28
C MET A 184 2.18 -15.41 -9.41
N ASN A 185 2.52 -16.22 -10.44
CA ASN A 185 3.90 -16.64 -10.70
C ASN A 185 4.84 -15.47 -11.00
N GLU A 186 4.31 -14.41 -11.56
CA GLU A 186 5.07 -13.22 -11.91
C GLU A 186 5.26 -12.26 -10.71
N LEU A 187 4.24 -12.14 -9.87
CA LEU A 187 4.21 -11.16 -8.78
C LEU A 187 4.84 -11.68 -7.48
N PHE A 188 4.74 -12.98 -7.22
CA PHE A 188 5.12 -13.58 -5.95
C PHE A 188 6.25 -14.58 -6.10
N ALA A 189 7.19 -14.57 -5.15
CA ALA A 189 8.19 -15.61 -5.02
C ALA A 189 7.56 -16.94 -4.59
N LYS A 190 8.24 -18.04 -4.89
CA LYS A 190 7.89 -19.37 -4.38
C LYS A 190 8.95 -19.82 -3.39
N ASP A 191 8.50 -20.48 -2.32
CA ASP A 191 9.36 -21.18 -1.39
C ASP A 191 9.97 -22.46 -2.00
N ASN A 192 10.82 -23.14 -1.25
CA ASN A 192 11.45 -24.40 -1.67
C ASN A 192 10.44 -25.54 -1.91
N SER A 193 9.19 -25.43 -1.42
CA SER A 193 8.11 -26.38 -1.69
C SER A 193 7.34 -26.09 -2.97
N GLY A 194 7.65 -24.98 -3.65
CA GLY A 194 6.94 -24.50 -4.83
C GLY A 194 5.63 -23.75 -4.51
N SER A 195 5.36 -23.48 -3.23
CA SER A 195 4.25 -22.65 -2.78
C SER A 195 4.66 -21.17 -2.80
N TRP A 196 3.70 -20.26 -3.03
CA TRP A 196 4.02 -18.83 -2.95
C TRP A 196 4.31 -18.45 -1.50
N ASP A 197 5.48 -17.82 -1.32
CA ASP A 197 5.99 -17.42 -0.02
C ASP A 197 5.55 -15.98 0.28
N TRP A 198 4.57 -15.85 1.18
CA TRP A 198 4.09 -14.57 1.70
C TRP A 198 4.83 -14.16 3.00
N GLU A 199 5.56 -15.08 3.64
CA GLU A 199 6.24 -14.83 4.91
C GLU A 199 7.47 -13.94 4.74
N THR A 200 8.06 -13.92 3.55
CA THR A 200 9.23 -13.07 3.26
C THR A 200 8.87 -11.60 3.08
N ASN A 201 7.64 -11.29 2.67
CA ASN A 201 7.17 -9.92 2.51
C ASN A 201 5.75 -9.76 3.08
N PRO A 202 5.59 -9.07 4.22
CA PRO A 202 4.30 -8.93 4.90
C PRO A 202 3.24 -8.19 4.05
N TYR A 203 3.67 -7.45 3.04
CA TYR A 203 2.77 -6.73 2.12
C TYR A 203 2.30 -7.58 0.94
N ASP A 204 2.80 -8.80 0.78
CA ASP A 204 2.35 -9.68 -0.31
C ASP A 204 0.89 -10.10 -0.13
N GLY A 205 0.40 -10.19 1.11
CA GLY A 205 -1.01 -10.41 1.40
C GLY A 205 -1.91 -9.32 0.83
N ASN A 206 -1.56 -8.06 1.04
CA ASN A 206 -2.32 -6.91 0.52
C ASN A 206 -2.29 -6.86 -1.01
N LEU A 207 -1.15 -7.19 -1.62
CA LEU A 207 -1.04 -7.31 -3.08
C LEU A 207 -1.88 -8.48 -3.62
N CYS A 208 -1.88 -9.62 -2.90
CA CYS A 208 -2.71 -10.77 -3.23
C CYS A 208 -4.20 -10.42 -3.19
N ASP A 209 -4.64 -9.61 -2.22
CA ASP A 209 -6.03 -9.16 -2.11
C ASP A 209 -6.45 -8.27 -3.28
N ILE A 210 -5.57 -7.40 -3.78
CA ILE A 210 -5.85 -6.63 -5.01
C ILE A 210 -6.02 -7.58 -6.19
N LEU A 211 -5.11 -8.56 -6.35
CA LEU A 211 -5.22 -9.55 -7.41
C LEU A 211 -6.48 -10.41 -7.27
N ASP A 212 -6.83 -10.80 -6.03
CA ASP A 212 -8.02 -11.59 -5.74
C ASP A 212 -9.31 -10.82 -6.04
N ALA A 213 -9.37 -9.52 -5.73
CA ALA A 213 -10.47 -8.65 -6.12
C ALA A 213 -10.62 -8.59 -7.66
N LEU A 214 -9.51 -8.37 -8.39
CA LEU A 214 -9.50 -8.36 -9.85
C LEU A 214 -9.95 -9.72 -10.44
N ALA A 215 -9.56 -10.83 -9.80
CA ALA A 215 -9.86 -12.19 -10.20
C ALA A 215 -11.19 -12.73 -9.63
N LEU A 216 -11.93 -11.93 -8.85
CA LEU A 216 -13.19 -12.30 -8.20
C LEU A 216 -13.07 -13.57 -7.33
N GLY A 217 -12.05 -13.62 -6.48
CA GLY A 217 -11.82 -14.69 -5.51
C GLY A 217 -11.02 -15.89 -6.02
N ASN A 218 -10.45 -15.83 -7.24
CA ASN A 218 -9.69 -16.96 -7.77
C ASN A 218 -8.21 -17.00 -7.32
N ALA A 219 -7.65 -15.90 -6.85
CA ALA A 219 -6.27 -15.88 -6.39
C ALA A 219 -6.11 -16.58 -5.04
N ARG A 220 -7.06 -16.39 -4.11
CA ARG A 220 -7.04 -16.98 -2.76
C ARG A 220 -6.84 -18.50 -2.74
N ASN A 221 -7.44 -19.23 -3.65
CA ASN A 221 -7.33 -20.69 -3.69
C ASN A 221 -5.89 -21.16 -3.91
N ASN A 222 -5.04 -20.29 -4.44
CA ASN A 222 -3.66 -20.57 -4.74
C ASN A 222 -2.70 -19.95 -3.70
N PHE A 223 -3.18 -19.00 -2.89
CA PHE A 223 -2.37 -18.23 -1.94
C PHE A 223 -2.72 -18.59 -0.48
N ARG A 224 -2.46 -19.82 -0.07
CA ARG A 224 -2.58 -20.42 1.29
C ARG A 224 -3.57 -19.74 2.25
N GLY A 225 -4.79 -19.44 1.79
CA GLY A 225 -5.86 -18.93 2.64
C GLY A 225 -5.78 -17.43 2.97
N PHE A 226 -4.84 -16.70 2.42
CA PHE A 226 -4.84 -15.24 2.54
C PHE A 226 -5.94 -14.63 1.67
N GLY A 227 -6.60 -13.57 2.14
CA GLY A 227 -7.66 -12.88 1.42
C GLY A 227 -9.08 -13.27 1.82
N HIS A 228 -10.05 -12.68 1.13
CA HIS A 228 -11.47 -12.83 1.44
C HIS A 228 -12.11 -14.05 0.78
N ALA A 229 -13.19 -14.58 1.36
CA ALA A 229 -13.98 -15.63 0.74
C ALA A 229 -14.58 -15.14 -0.61
N VAL A 230 -14.76 -16.05 -1.58
CA VAL A 230 -15.33 -15.71 -2.90
C VAL A 230 -16.66 -14.95 -2.80
N SER A 231 -17.51 -15.32 -1.82
CA SER A 231 -18.78 -14.64 -1.54
C SER A 231 -18.62 -13.18 -1.09
N TYR A 232 -17.49 -12.81 -0.53
CA TYR A 232 -17.18 -11.44 -0.14
C TYR A 232 -17.11 -10.52 -1.37
N TRP A 233 -16.44 -10.97 -2.42
CA TRP A 233 -16.23 -10.23 -3.66
C TRP A 233 -17.52 -10.00 -4.46
N SER A 234 -18.60 -10.71 -4.14
CA SER A 234 -19.92 -10.48 -4.74
C SER A 234 -20.70 -9.33 -4.09
N ARG A 235 -20.26 -8.84 -2.92
CA ARG A 235 -20.90 -7.70 -2.26
C ARG A 235 -20.62 -6.41 -3.03
N LYS A 236 -21.64 -5.57 -3.15
CA LYS A 236 -21.54 -4.26 -3.82
C LYS A 236 -20.47 -3.39 -3.15
N GLY A 237 -19.55 -2.84 -3.94
CA GLY A 237 -18.48 -1.95 -3.49
C GLY A 237 -17.33 -2.62 -2.72
N ALA A 238 -17.42 -3.92 -2.40
CA ALA A 238 -16.36 -4.59 -1.64
C ALA A 238 -15.02 -4.57 -2.36
N LYS A 239 -15.00 -4.89 -3.65
CA LYS A 239 -13.77 -4.94 -4.46
C LYS A 239 -13.06 -3.60 -4.51
N GLU A 240 -13.82 -2.56 -4.76
CA GLU A 240 -13.32 -1.21 -4.87
C GLU A 240 -12.73 -0.72 -3.53
N LYS A 241 -13.43 -0.94 -2.43
CA LYS A 241 -12.97 -0.56 -1.08
C LYS A 241 -11.72 -1.31 -0.66
N GLU A 242 -11.69 -2.62 -0.87
CA GLU A 242 -10.50 -3.42 -0.56
C GLU A 242 -9.30 -3.00 -1.42
N CYS A 243 -9.51 -2.76 -2.73
CA CYS A 243 -8.42 -2.26 -3.57
C CYS A 243 -7.88 -0.92 -3.08
N PHE A 244 -8.74 0.02 -2.68
CA PHE A 244 -8.30 1.31 -2.15
C PHE A 244 -7.51 1.13 -0.85
N ALA A 245 -8.03 0.38 0.12
CA ALA A 245 -7.38 0.16 1.41
C ALA A 245 -6.03 -0.57 1.26
N ASN A 246 -5.97 -1.58 0.40
CA ASN A 246 -4.72 -2.27 0.08
C ASN A 246 -3.73 -1.34 -0.65
N MET A 247 -4.17 -0.50 -1.58
CA MET A 247 -3.32 0.50 -2.22
C MET A 247 -2.76 1.51 -1.21
N PHE A 248 -3.55 1.93 -0.23
CA PHE A 248 -3.08 2.83 0.83
C PHE A 248 -1.94 2.21 1.65
N SER A 249 -2.05 0.94 2.00
CA SER A 249 -1.00 0.22 2.74
C SER A 249 0.24 -0.10 1.91
N LEU A 250 0.09 -0.24 0.57
CA LEU A 250 1.16 -0.64 -0.35
C LEU A 250 1.89 0.55 -0.98
N TYR A 251 1.29 1.74 -0.95
CA TYR A 251 1.85 2.92 -1.59
C TYR A 251 3.22 3.28 -0.99
N GLY A 252 4.21 3.49 -1.85
CA GLY A 252 5.59 3.74 -1.44
C GLY A 252 6.39 2.52 -0.97
N THR A 253 5.78 1.34 -0.86
CA THR A 253 6.47 0.09 -0.54
C THR A 253 7.15 -0.53 -1.77
N VAL A 254 7.97 -1.57 -1.55
CA VAL A 254 8.60 -2.35 -2.62
C VAL A 254 7.60 -3.05 -3.54
N ASN A 255 6.36 -3.21 -3.10
CA ASN A 255 5.29 -3.83 -3.88
C ASN A 255 4.51 -2.84 -4.75
N TRP A 256 4.70 -1.53 -4.57
CA TRP A 256 3.96 -0.53 -5.35
C TRP A 256 4.12 -0.69 -6.88
N PRO A 257 5.32 -0.93 -7.44
CA PRO A 257 5.46 -1.19 -8.88
C PRO A 257 4.66 -2.40 -9.38
N LYS A 258 4.46 -3.41 -8.51
CA LYS A 258 3.62 -4.56 -8.85
C LYS A 258 2.13 -4.16 -8.89
N VAL A 259 1.69 -3.27 -7.98
CA VAL A 259 0.33 -2.69 -8.00
C VAL A 259 0.11 -1.90 -9.29
N GLU A 260 1.03 -1.00 -9.65
CA GLU A 260 0.95 -0.23 -10.90
C GLU A 260 0.87 -1.13 -12.13
N ARG A 261 1.54 -2.27 -12.10
CA ARG A 261 1.50 -3.24 -13.19
C ARG A 261 0.14 -3.92 -13.34
N ILE A 262 -0.48 -4.40 -12.25
CA ILE A 262 -1.76 -5.13 -12.31
C ILE A 262 -2.98 -4.23 -12.24
N ALA A 263 -2.83 -3.02 -11.73
CA ALA A 263 -3.91 -2.05 -11.52
C ALA A 263 -3.52 -0.62 -11.97
N PRO A 264 -3.04 -0.43 -13.22
CA PRO A 264 -2.48 0.85 -13.66
C PRO A 264 -3.50 2.01 -13.68
N ASN A 265 -4.78 1.72 -13.89
CA ASN A 265 -5.81 2.75 -13.91
C ASN A 265 -6.25 3.14 -12.49
N MET A 266 -6.44 2.15 -11.60
CA MET A 266 -6.75 2.42 -10.21
C MET A 266 -5.60 3.12 -9.50
N SER A 267 -4.35 2.65 -9.67
CA SER A 267 -3.17 3.25 -9.01
C SER A 267 -2.97 4.71 -9.40
N ARG A 268 -3.13 5.04 -10.70
CA ARG A 268 -3.05 6.42 -11.18
C ARG A 268 -4.14 7.31 -10.58
N LEU A 269 -5.36 6.80 -10.49
CA LEU A 269 -6.50 7.53 -9.93
C LEU A 269 -6.32 7.72 -8.42
N PHE A 270 -5.84 6.70 -7.71
CA PHE A 270 -5.52 6.72 -6.29
C PHE A 270 -4.47 7.81 -5.98
N VAL A 271 -3.31 7.77 -6.64
CA VAL A 271 -2.23 8.75 -6.40
C VAL A 271 -2.69 10.18 -6.70
N ARG A 272 -3.42 10.38 -7.80
CA ARG A 272 -3.99 11.68 -8.13
C ARG A 272 -4.91 12.18 -7.02
N LYS A 273 -5.78 11.32 -6.49
CA LYS A 273 -6.69 11.72 -5.40
C LYS A 273 -5.96 12.09 -4.11
N LEU A 274 -4.92 11.33 -3.75
CA LEU A 274 -4.08 11.70 -2.60
C LEU A 274 -3.43 13.07 -2.79
N GLN A 275 -2.93 13.36 -4.01
CA GLN A 275 -2.30 14.65 -4.31
C GLN A 275 -3.33 15.80 -4.25
N GLU A 276 -4.52 15.64 -4.84
CA GLU A 276 -5.61 16.61 -4.77
C GLU A 276 -5.93 17.00 -3.30
N ILE A 277 -6.08 15.99 -2.41
CA ILE A 277 -6.35 16.25 -0.99
C ILE A 277 -5.23 17.06 -0.33
N VAL A 278 -3.97 16.85 -0.70
CA VAL A 278 -2.85 17.60 -0.12
C VAL A 278 -2.78 19.02 -0.68
N ASP A 279 -3.06 19.20 -1.96
CA ASP A 279 -2.91 20.50 -2.65
C ASP A 279 -4.07 21.47 -2.34
N ASP A 280 -5.28 20.96 -2.08
CA ASP A 280 -6.48 21.77 -1.81
C ASP A 280 -6.49 22.41 -0.40
N GLY A 281 -5.41 22.44 0.34
CA GLY A 281 -5.28 23.03 1.66
C GLY A 281 -4.04 23.84 1.86
#